data_f83a02ca0b8d1e9f9886ddb61dc5ea30
#
_entry.id   f83a02ca0b8d1e9f9886ddb61dc5ea30
#
_cell.length_a   1.000
_cell.length_b   1.000
_cell.length_c   1.000
_cell.angle_alpha   90.00
_cell.angle_beta   90.00
_cell.angle_gamma   90.00
#
_symmetry.space_group_name_H-M   'P 1'
#
loop_
_entity.id
_entity.type
_entity.pdbx_description
1 polymer ?
#
loop_
_entity_poly.entity_id
_entity_poly.type
_entity_poly.pdbx_seq_one_letter_code
_entity_poly.pdbx_strand_id
1 'polypeptide(L)'
;MKKIFLFVIASVWALGMSAQKDVKGTTEFGINLGYDFGLQSGGSGFFSLQPEFGKHFSNQFYLGVGTGAYVDDKFNSVSIPAFVRAQVDFPMKGITPYVSLQGGYDFFTSGEGTGWGRINPSIGVKVPVSKNVDFNVGFGYTRTIMDGGGMDMLGFKAGLSFNSNGSGFSQFLKTLDYSIELETHTPMTVTSREIVNVTDKVKYTNMIGARFSALAPLPVENLYAGLSVGVGRFTEKNHFDNHNGLQDNFDESGIYVNAMARVKYKAKQIAIADRVYPFAQVDAGVDALYDAIFSVQPAVGVSIATTGDHSIDVSLGYATKRLENDQNKGCMRIAVGYTF
;
A
#
# COMPACT_ATOMS: atom_id res chain seq x y z
N MET A 1 6.62 39.98 -6.13
CA MET A 1 6.48 38.53 -6.01
C MET A 1 6.98 37.76 -7.23
N LYS A 2 6.57 38.05 -8.47
CA LYS A 2 7.02 37.33 -9.68
C LYS A 2 8.55 37.32 -9.89
N LYS A 3 9.24 38.42 -9.57
CA LYS A 3 10.71 38.52 -9.71
C LYS A 3 11.48 37.68 -8.67
N ILE A 4 10.96 37.58 -7.45
CA ILE A 4 11.56 36.75 -6.38
C ILE A 4 11.42 35.27 -6.73
N PHE A 5 10.27 34.86 -7.26
CA PHE A 5 10.02 33.50 -7.71
C PHE A 5 10.94 33.07 -8.85
N LEU A 6 11.15 33.96 -9.84
CA LEU A 6 12.11 33.74 -10.93
C LEU A 6 13.57 33.68 -10.45
N PHE A 7 13.93 34.52 -9.47
CA PHE A 7 15.28 34.52 -8.88
C PHE A 7 15.54 33.21 -8.08
N VAL A 8 14.56 32.73 -7.30
CA VAL A 8 14.66 31.45 -6.60
C VAL A 8 14.80 30.28 -7.58
N ILE A 9 14.01 30.24 -8.66
CA ILE A 9 14.14 29.23 -9.71
C ILE A 9 15.52 29.29 -10.37
N ALA A 10 16.00 30.48 -10.74
CA ALA A 10 17.31 30.65 -11.37
C ALA A 10 18.46 30.27 -10.42
N SER A 11 18.35 30.56 -9.12
CA SER A 11 19.34 30.19 -8.10
C SER A 11 19.40 28.67 -7.90
N VAL A 12 18.24 27.99 -7.84
CA VAL A 12 18.15 26.53 -7.78
C VAL A 12 18.75 25.88 -9.03
N TRP A 13 18.54 26.48 -10.21
CA TRP A 13 19.15 26.02 -11.47
C TRP A 13 20.67 26.14 -11.48
N ALA A 14 21.18 27.26 -10.96
CA ALA A 14 22.63 27.52 -10.94
C ALA A 14 23.40 26.60 -9.96
N LEU A 15 22.76 26.18 -8.85
CA LEU A 15 23.37 25.31 -7.86
C LEU A 15 23.36 23.82 -8.26
N GLY A 16 22.47 23.42 -9.18
CA GLY A 16 22.24 22.01 -9.57
C GLY A 16 23.27 21.40 -10.54
N MET A 17 24.23 22.17 -11.06
CA MET A 17 25.06 21.72 -12.20
C MET A 17 26.30 20.87 -11.85
N SER A 18 26.58 20.58 -10.59
CA SER A 18 27.94 20.09 -10.23
C SER A 18 28.07 18.60 -9.83
N ALA A 19 27.01 17.79 -9.72
CA ALA A 19 27.12 16.38 -9.36
C ALA A 19 25.92 15.56 -9.83
N GLN A 20 25.73 15.47 -11.13
CA GLN A 20 24.58 14.82 -11.73
C GLN A 20 24.77 13.30 -11.83
N LYS A 21 23.92 12.50 -11.15
CA LYS A 21 23.69 11.09 -11.50
C LYS A 21 23.10 11.08 -12.92
N ASP A 22 23.74 10.39 -13.86
CA ASP A 22 23.18 10.24 -15.20
C ASP A 22 22.03 9.24 -15.16
N VAL A 23 20.82 9.75 -15.20
CA VAL A 23 19.58 8.95 -15.20
C VAL A 23 18.87 9.00 -16.57
N LYS A 24 19.41 9.73 -17.56
CA LYS A 24 18.82 9.80 -18.88
C LYS A 24 18.61 8.43 -19.51
N GLY A 25 17.41 8.16 -19.95
CA GLY A 25 17.02 6.89 -20.58
C GLY A 25 16.71 5.76 -19.60
N THR A 26 16.91 5.98 -18.29
CA THR A 26 16.56 4.98 -17.27
C THR A 26 15.05 4.90 -17.06
N THR A 27 14.58 3.73 -16.65
CA THR A 27 13.24 3.55 -16.14
C THR A 27 13.25 3.65 -14.61
N GLU A 28 12.17 4.17 -14.05
CA GLU A 28 11.97 4.28 -12.61
C GLU A 28 10.65 3.58 -12.24
N PHE A 29 10.72 2.73 -11.22
CA PHE A 29 9.55 2.20 -10.55
C PHE A 29 9.46 2.82 -9.16
N GLY A 30 8.33 3.41 -8.82
CA GLY A 30 8.09 4.08 -7.55
C GLY A 30 6.95 3.45 -6.77
N ILE A 31 7.03 3.50 -5.44
CA ILE A 31 5.92 3.17 -4.55
C ILE A 31 5.83 4.29 -3.53
N ASN A 32 4.69 4.98 -3.49
CA ASN A 32 4.44 6.10 -2.61
C ASN A 32 3.28 5.80 -1.66
N LEU A 33 3.49 6.07 -0.39
CA LEU A 33 2.45 6.15 0.63
C LEU A 33 2.16 7.62 0.90
N GLY A 34 0.91 7.99 1.09
CA GLY A 34 0.53 9.37 1.32
C GLY A 34 -0.71 9.52 2.20
N TYR A 35 -0.89 10.75 2.64
CA TYR A 35 -2.11 11.18 3.28
C TYR A 35 -2.46 12.60 2.79
N ASP A 36 -3.67 12.74 2.28
CA ASP A 36 -4.23 14.00 1.78
C ASP A 36 -5.27 14.52 2.79
N PHE A 37 -5.09 15.75 3.28
CA PHE A 37 -6.01 16.42 4.23
C PHE A 37 -7.04 17.24 3.46
N GLY A 38 -8.33 17.01 3.69
CA GLY A 38 -9.39 17.86 3.15
C GLY A 38 -9.33 19.27 3.71
N LEU A 39 -9.36 20.29 2.84
CA LEU A 39 -9.31 21.70 3.23
C LEU A 39 -10.69 22.29 3.54
N GLN A 40 -11.76 21.59 3.18
CA GLN A 40 -13.12 22.02 3.45
C GLN A 40 -13.53 21.66 4.88
N SER A 41 -14.40 22.49 5.48
CA SER A 41 -14.95 22.20 6.82
C SER A 41 -15.70 20.86 6.81
N GLY A 42 -15.25 19.91 7.63
CA GLY A 42 -15.77 18.54 7.64
C GLY A 42 -15.27 17.65 6.49
N GLY A 43 -14.27 18.10 5.73
CA GLY A 43 -13.64 17.30 4.67
C GLY A 43 -12.93 16.07 5.22
N SER A 44 -13.13 14.92 4.60
CA SER A 44 -12.40 13.70 4.92
C SER A 44 -10.95 13.80 4.45
N GLY A 45 -10.05 13.15 5.19
CA GLY A 45 -8.70 12.87 4.72
C GLY A 45 -8.65 11.57 3.92
N PHE A 46 -7.56 11.35 3.17
CA PHE A 46 -7.39 10.14 2.37
C PHE A 46 -6.00 9.57 2.53
N PHE A 47 -5.92 8.32 2.93
CA PHE A 47 -4.69 7.53 2.82
C PHE A 47 -4.51 7.07 1.38
N SER A 48 -3.27 7.06 0.90
CA SER A 48 -2.97 6.61 -0.46
C SER A 48 -1.77 5.67 -0.51
N LEU A 49 -1.88 4.67 -1.40
CA LEU A 49 -0.78 3.82 -1.84
C LEU A 49 -0.71 3.92 -3.36
N GLN A 50 0.41 4.40 -3.90
CA GLN A 50 0.56 4.71 -5.32
C GLN A 50 1.82 4.07 -5.89
N PRO A 51 1.75 2.87 -6.47
CA PRO A 51 2.77 2.38 -7.39
C PRO A 51 2.73 3.17 -8.69
N GLU A 52 3.92 3.51 -9.19
CA GLU A 52 4.10 4.21 -10.45
C GLU A 52 5.28 3.63 -11.24
N PHE A 53 5.23 3.75 -12.54
CA PHE A 53 6.28 3.35 -13.46
C PHE A 53 6.47 4.43 -14.52
N GLY A 54 7.73 4.76 -14.80
CA GLY A 54 8.02 5.79 -15.79
C GLY A 54 9.43 5.75 -16.32
N LYS A 55 9.78 6.78 -17.08
CA LYS A 55 11.07 6.92 -17.75
C LYS A 55 11.62 8.33 -17.61
N HIS A 56 12.93 8.42 -17.40
CA HIS A 56 13.69 9.66 -17.49
C HIS A 56 14.05 9.95 -18.96
N PHE A 57 13.46 10.97 -19.55
CA PHE A 57 13.78 11.43 -20.90
C PHE A 57 15.05 12.28 -20.94
N SER A 58 15.34 12.94 -19.82
CA SER A 58 16.59 13.63 -19.57
C SER A 58 16.98 13.45 -18.10
N ASN A 59 18.13 13.98 -17.69
CA ASN A 59 18.52 13.97 -16.28
C ASN A 59 17.60 14.81 -15.38
N GLN A 60 16.75 15.61 -15.97
CA GLN A 60 15.83 16.50 -15.26
C GLN A 60 14.36 16.14 -15.48
N PHE A 61 14.02 15.50 -16.60
CA PHE A 61 12.62 15.27 -16.95
C PHE A 61 12.24 13.79 -16.88
N TYR A 62 11.23 13.54 -16.04
CA TYR A 62 10.60 12.24 -15.85
C TYR A 62 9.13 12.29 -16.27
N LEU A 63 8.66 11.21 -16.90
CA LEU A 63 7.26 10.99 -17.20
C LEU A 63 6.89 9.54 -16.80
N GLY A 64 5.84 9.40 -16.03
CA GLY A 64 5.38 8.10 -15.56
C GLY A 64 3.86 7.98 -15.57
N VAL A 65 3.42 6.75 -15.39
CA VAL A 65 2.01 6.37 -15.19
C VAL A 65 1.91 5.57 -13.91
N GLY A 66 0.78 5.65 -13.26
CA GLY A 66 0.59 4.92 -12.01
C GLY A 66 -0.87 4.64 -11.73
N THR A 67 -1.05 3.84 -10.71
CA THR A 67 -2.35 3.48 -10.14
C THR A 67 -2.22 3.41 -8.63
N GLY A 68 -3.21 2.84 -7.95
CA GLY A 68 -3.10 2.62 -6.51
C GLY A 68 -4.44 2.47 -5.82
N ALA A 69 -4.46 2.87 -4.57
CA ALA A 69 -5.66 2.94 -3.76
C ALA A 69 -5.67 4.25 -2.96
N TYR A 70 -6.82 4.90 -2.93
CA TYR A 70 -7.16 5.96 -2.00
C TYR A 70 -8.27 5.48 -1.09
N VAL A 71 -8.08 5.64 0.20
CA VAL A 71 -9.03 5.22 1.24
C VAL A 71 -9.31 6.42 2.12
N ASP A 72 -10.56 6.80 2.29
CA ASP A 72 -10.92 7.90 3.17
C ASP A 72 -10.57 7.58 4.63
N ASP A 73 -10.35 8.62 5.46
CA ASP A 73 -9.94 8.47 6.86
C ASP A 73 -10.99 7.80 7.75
N LYS A 74 -12.24 7.73 7.29
CA LYS A 74 -13.33 6.98 7.92
C LYS A 74 -13.43 5.55 7.40
N PHE A 75 -12.62 5.21 6.40
CA PHE A 75 -12.57 3.90 5.76
C PHE A 75 -13.90 3.45 5.13
N ASN A 76 -14.73 4.41 4.71
CA ASN A 76 -16.05 4.15 4.11
C ASN A 76 -16.00 4.10 2.57
N SER A 77 -14.94 4.66 1.98
CA SER A 77 -14.80 4.68 0.53
C SER A 77 -13.38 4.35 0.08
N VAL A 78 -13.32 3.60 -1.01
CA VAL A 78 -12.07 3.27 -1.70
C VAL A 78 -12.19 3.71 -3.13
N SER A 79 -11.17 4.39 -3.64
CA SER A 79 -11.04 4.66 -5.07
C SER A 79 -9.71 4.15 -5.61
N ILE A 80 -9.73 3.76 -6.88
CA ILE A 80 -8.56 3.29 -7.62
C ILE A 80 -8.17 4.40 -8.59
N PRO A 81 -7.04 5.11 -8.36
CA PRO A 81 -6.54 6.12 -9.27
C PRO A 81 -5.90 5.47 -10.51
N ALA A 82 -6.07 6.11 -11.66
CA ALA A 82 -5.21 5.94 -12.81
C ALA A 82 -4.67 7.32 -13.20
N PHE A 83 -3.35 7.50 -13.24
CA PHE A 83 -2.74 8.81 -13.41
C PHE A 83 -1.50 8.81 -14.28
N VAL A 84 -1.21 9.98 -14.83
CA VAL A 84 0.06 10.33 -15.46
C VAL A 84 0.77 11.33 -14.57
N ARG A 85 2.08 11.22 -14.41
CA ARG A 85 2.92 12.13 -13.66
C ARG A 85 4.04 12.67 -14.54
N ALA A 86 4.13 13.99 -14.66
CA ALA A 86 5.28 14.69 -15.21
C ALA A 86 6.08 15.29 -14.05
N GLN A 87 7.41 15.16 -14.08
CA GLN A 87 8.28 15.65 -13.02
C GLN A 87 9.54 16.29 -13.59
N VAL A 88 9.96 17.36 -12.94
CA VAL A 88 11.24 18.03 -13.20
C VAL A 88 12.11 17.89 -11.95
N ASP A 89 13.23 17.23 -12.11
CA ASP A 89 14.25 17.01 -11.10
C ASP A 89 15.32 18.10 -11.16
N PHE A 90 15.81 18.53 -9.98
CA PHE A 90 16.90 19.49 -9.81
C PHE A 90 18.05 18.82 -9.04
N PRO A 91 18.86 17.96 -9.70
CA PRO A 91 19.86 17.18 -9.02
C PRO A 91 20.91 18.05 -8.33
N MET A 92 21.12 17.82 -7.04
CA MET A 92 22.16 18.43 -6.22
C MET A 92 23.01 17.33 -5.55
N LYS A 93 24.15 17.71 -4.96
CA LYS A 93 24.98 16.76 -4.24
C LYS A 93 24.22 16.17 -3.04
N GLY A 94 23.92 14.88 -3.10
CA GLY A 94 23.27 14.13 -2.01
C GLY A 94 21.76 14.22 -1.93
N ILE A 95 21.11 15.14 -2.66
CA ILE A 95 19.65 15.27 -2.72
C ILE A 95 19.21 15.68 -4.11
N THR A 96 17.96 15.37 -4.48
CA THR A 96 17.36 15.80 -5.74
C THR A 96 15.99 16.40 -5.47
N PRO A 97 15.89 17.73 -5.26
CA PRO A 97 14.60 18.40 -5.24
C PRO A 97 13.85 18.19 -6.55
N TYR A 98 12.53 18.15 -6.49
CA TYR A 98 11.68 18.04 -7.67
C TYR A 98 10.40 18.85 -7.56
N VAL A 99 9.85 19.14 -8.74
CA VAL A 99 8.48 19.63 -8.92
C VAL A 99 7.76 18.65 -9.81
N SER A 100 6.55 18.26 -9.45
CA SER A 100 5.76 17.36 -10.28
C SER A 100 4.31 17.80 -10.42
N LEU A 101 3.70 17.35 -11.52
CA LEU A 101 2.28 17.47 -11.79
C LEU A 101 1.74 16.08 -12.09
N GLN A 102 0.76 15.66 -11.31
CA GLN A 102 0.03 14.42 -11.53
C GLN A 102 -1.38 14.77 -11.98
N GLY A 103 -1.85 14.14 -13.05
CA GLY A 103 -3.21 14.27 -13.56
C GLY A 103 -3.80 12.91 -13.83
N GLY A 104 -5.08 12.70 -13.51
CA GLY A 104 -5.69 11.39 -13.68
C GLY A 104 -7.15 11.33 -13.31
N TYR A 105 -7.63 10.11 -13.12
CA TYR A 105 -9.01 9.80 -12.78
C TYR A 105 -9.05 8.75 -11.66
N ASP A 106 -9.91 8.98 -10.67
CA ASP A 106 -10.15 8.06 -9.56
C ASP A 106 -11.46 7.33 -9.78
N PHE A 107 -11.39 6.02 -9.91
CA PHE A 107 -12.56 5.14 -10.05
C PHE A 107 -13.03 4.70 -8.68
N PHE A 108 -14.32 4.88 -8.39
CA PHE A 108 -14.91 4.37 -7.15
C PHE A 108 -15.12 2.87 -7.22
N THR A 109 -14.86 2.21 -6.11
CA THR A 109 -15.15 0.77 -5.95
C THR A 109 -16.56 0.52 -5.43
N SER A 110 -17.24 1.56 -4.90
CA SER A 110 -18.60 1.49 -4.34
C SER A 110 -19.34 2.80 -4.57
N GLY A 111 -20.67 2.75 -4.66
CA GLY A 111 -21.55 3.91 -4.80
C GLY A 111 -22.09 4.15 -6.22
N GLU A 112 -22.94 5.17 -6.38
CA GLU A 112 -23.61 5.51 -7.64
C GLU A 112 -22.76 6.34 -8.62
N GLY A 113 -21.47 6.51 -8.39
CA GLY A 113 -20.59 7.33 -9.22
C GLY A 113 -19.55 6.51 -9.97
N THR A 114 -19.17 6.96 -11.17
CA THR A 114 -18.07 6.34 -11.93
C THR A 114 -16.70 6.76 -11.40
N GLY A 115 -16.59 7.92 -10.77
CA GLY A 115 -15.36 8.49 -10.22
C GLY A 115 -15.25 10.00 -10.48
N TRP A 116 -14.04 10.54 -10.25
CA TRP A 116 -13.73 11.95 -10.47
C TRP A 116 -12.35 12.19 -11.09
N GLY A 117 -12.21 13.32 -11.79
CA GLY A 117 -10.92 13.80 -12.26
C GLY A 117 -10.06 14.28 -11.09
N ARG A 118 -8.72 14.20 -11.24
CA ARG A 118 -7.75 14.65 -10.24
C ARG A 118 -6.59 15.40 -10.88
N ILE A 119 -6.17 16.47 -10.21
CA ILE A 119 -4.92 17.19 -10.51
C ILE A 119 -4.16 17.37 -9.19
N ASN A 120 -2.86 17.03 -9.18
CA ASN A 120 -2.01 17.15 -7.99
C ASN A 120 -0.63 17.73 -8.37
N PRO A 121 -0.47 19.05 -8.35
CA PRO A 121 0.85 19.68 -8.32
C PRO A 121 1.53 19.39 -6.97
N SER A 122 2.82 19.05 -7.02
CA SER A 122 3.60 18.74 -5.82
C SER A 122 5.07 19.12 -5.95
N ILE A 123 5.70 19.34 -4.81
CA ILE A 123 7.14 19.55 -4.66
C ILE A 123 7.69 18.51 -3.71
N GLY A 124 8.95 18.17 -3.83
CA GLY A 124 9.57 17.22 -2.93
C GLY A 124 11.06 17.08 -3.11
N VAL A 125 11.61 16.10 -2.44
CA VAL A 125 13.02 15.75 -2.52
C VAL A 125 13.18 14.24 -2.64
N LYS A 126 14.13 13.80 -3.46
CA LYS A 126 14.65 12.43 -3.51
C LYS A 126 16.01 12.41 -2.80
N VAL A 127 16.20 11.44 -1.92
CA VAL A 127 17.44 11.21 -1.20
C VAL A 127 17.96 9.84 -1.61
N PRO A 128 19.15 9.71 -2.21
CA PRO A 128 19.70 8.43 -2.61
C PRO A 128 20.00 7.58 -1.36
N VAL A 129 19.37 6.43 -1.27
CA VAL A 129 19.62 5.41 -0.23
C VAL A 129 20.65 4.41 -0.71
N SER A 130 20.65 4.12 -2.01
CA SER A 130 21.65 3.28 -2.65
C SER A 130 21.88 3.74 -4.10
N LYS A 131 22.75 3.03 -4.84
CA LYS A 131 23.06 3.36 -6.24
C LYS A 131 21.82 3.45 -7.12
N ASN A 132 20.81 2.62 -6.86
CA ASN A 132 19.61 2.48 -7.68
C ASN A 132 18.31 2.74 -6.93
N VAL A 133 18.36 3.14 -5.65
CA VAL A 133 17.19 3.35 -4.81
C VAL A 133 17.24 4.75 -4.21
N ASP A 134 16.20 5.51 -4.42
CA ASP A 134 16.01 6.82 -3.83
C ASP A 134 14.79 6.78 -2.89
N PHE A 135 14.92 7.36 -1.69
CA PHE A 135 13.80 7.67 -0.81
C PHE A 135 13.25 9.04 -1.21
N ASN A 136 11.97 9.13 -1.43
CA ASN A 136 11.33 10.38 -1.81
C ASN A 136 10.32 10.84 -0.76
N VAL A 137 10.28 12.15 -0.56
CA VAL A 137 9.29 12.83 0.29
C VAL A 137 8.74 13.99 -0.51
N GLY A 138 7.42 14.14 -0.52
CA GLY A 138 6.76 15.19 -1.27
C GLY A 138 5.58 15.78 -0.52
N PHE A 139 5.28 17.01 -0.86
CA PHE A 139 4.12 17.75 -0.40
C PHE A 139 3.39 18.31 -1.62
N GLY A 140 2.07 18.18 -1.65
CA GLY A 140 1.28 18.58 -2.81
C GLY A 140 -0.09 19.10 -2.46
N TYR A 141 -0.69 19.76 -3.45
CA TYR A 141 -2.08 20.17 -3.40
C TYR A 141 -2.85 19.29 -4.38
N THR A 142 -3.93 18.68 -3.91
CA THR A 142 -4.81 17.85 -4.74
C THR A 142 -6.15 18.53 -4.91
N ARG A 143 -6.58 18.68 -6.16
CA ARG A 143 -7.95 19.07 -6.48
C ARG A 143 -8.64 17.94 -7.21
N THR A 144 -9.78 17.51 -6.69
CA THR A 144 -10.69 16.63 -7.41
C THR A 144 -11.69 17.46 -8.21
N ILE A 145 -12.12 16.92 -9.35
CA ILE A 145 -13.05 17.54 -10.30
C ILE A 145 -14.25 16.62 -10.43
N MET A 146 -15.39 17.08 -9.93
CA MET A 146 -16.68 16.34 -9.92
C MET A 146 -17.76 17.20 -10.55
N ASP A 147 -18.84 16.56 -11.01
CA ASP A 147 -20.04 17.27 -11.43
C ASP A 147 -20.64 18.02 -10.22
N GLY A 148 -20.73 19.34 -10.33
CA GLY A 148 -21.25 20.20 -9.26
C GLY A 148 -20.25 20.67 -8.22
N GLY A 149 -18.94 20.39 -8.37
CA GLY A 149 -17.91 20.88 -7.45
C GLY A 149 -16.60 20.11 -7.48
N GLY A 150 -15.87 20.14 -6.37
CA GLY A 150 -14.62 19.41 -6.17
C GLY A 150 -14.11 19.56 -4.75
N MET A 151 -13.21 18.68 -4.34
CA MET A 151 -12.51 18.80 -3.06
C MET A 151 -11.10 19.31 -3.28
N ASP A 152 -10.69 20.19 -2.37
CA ASP A 152 -9.34 20.71 -2.26
C ASP A 152 -8.66 20.04 -1.07
N MET A 153 -7.46 19.51 -1.28
CA MET A 153 -6.70 18.79 -0.26
C MET A 153 -5.23 19.20 -0.28
N LEU A 154 -4.58 19.16 0.86
CA LEU A 154 -3.14 19.19 0.98
C LEU A 154 -2.63 17.81 1.32
N GLY A 155 -1.62 17.34 0.62
CA GLY A 155 -1.13 15.98 0.75
C GLY A 155 0.35 15.91 1.06
N PHE A 156 0.70 14.88 1.80
CA PHE A 156 2.06 14.49 2.10
C PHE A 156 2.29 13.07 1.59
N LYS A 157 3.42 12.84 0.90
CA LYS A 157 3.79 11.54 0.35
C LYS A 157 5.21 11.19 0.72
N ALA A 158 5.44 9.92 1.06
CA ALA A 158 6.77 9.36 1.23
C ALA A 158 6.84 8.03 0.48
N GLY A 159 7.99 7.71 -0.12
CA GLY A 159 8.10 6.51 -0.93
C GLY A 159 9.52 6.12 -1.26
N LEU A 160 9.61 5.05 -2.02
CA LEU A 160 10.85 4.56 -2.60
C LEU A 160 10.72 4.57 -4.12
N SER A 161 11.78 4.98 -4.79
CA SER A 161 11.92 4.82 -6.23
C SER A 161 13.17 4.02 -6.59
N PHE A 162 13.02 3.17 -7.57
CA PHE A 162 14.01 2.19 -8.04
C PHE A 162 14.36 2.53 -9.47
N ASN A 163 15.57 3.03 -9.67
CA ASN A 163 16.08 3.43 -10.98
C ASN A 163 16.76 2.26 -11.69
N SER A 164 16.48 2.10 -12.97
CA SER A 164 16.99 0.99 -13.77
C SER A 164 17.41 1.44 -15.17
N ASN A 165 18.59 1.02 -15.58
CA ASN A 165 19.10 1.22 -16.95
C ASN A 165 18.55 0.13 -17.86
N GLY A 166 17.44 0.32 -18.55
CA GLY A 166 16.87 -0.55 -19.60
C GLY A 166 16.84 -2.08 -19.38
N SER A 167 17.96 -2.71 -19.09
CA SER A 167 18.08 -4.10 -18.65
C SER A 167 17.77 -4.30 -17.15
N GLY A 168 17.79 -3.24 -16.37
CA GLY A 168 17.73 -3.29 -14.93
C GLY A 168 16.33 -3.52 -14.36
N PHE A 169 15.22 -3.16 -15.05
CA PHE A 169 13.89 -3.52 -14.57
C PHE A 169 13.69 -5.04 -14.59
N SER A 170 14.12 -5.68 -15.66
CA SER A 170 14.14 -7.14 -15.73
C SER A 170 15.08 -7.77 -14.70
N GLN A 171 16.24 -7.16 -14.45
CA GLN A 171 17.16 -7.57 -13.38
C GLN A 171 16.58 -7.29 -12.00
N PHE A 172 15.95 -6.12 -11.80
CA PHE A 172 15.26 -5.80 -10.55
C PHE A 172 14.15 -6.81 -10.25
N LEU A 173 13.28 -7.14 -11.22
CA LEU A 173 12.28 -8.18 -11.03
C LEU A 173 12.89 -9.53 -10.61
N LYS A 174 14.08 -9.86 -11.10
CA LYS A 174 14.81 -11.07 -10.71
C LYS A 174 15.43 -11.00 -9.31
N THR A 175 15.57 -9.82 -8.72
CA THR A 175 16.06 -9.65 -7.33
C THR A 175 14.94 -9.68 -6.31
N LEU A 176 13.67 -9.69 -6.75
CA LEU A 176 12.54 -9.77 -5.84
C LEU A 176 12.33 -11.20 -5.35
N ASP A 177 12.13 -11.33 -4.06
CA ASP A 177 11.58 -12.53 -3.46
C ASP A 177 10.08 -12.56 -3.70
N TYR A 178 9.62 -13.45 -4.56
CA TYR A 178 8.20 -13.68 -4.77
C TYR A 178 7.70 -14.75 -3.83
N SER A 179 6.51 -14.57 -3.27
CA SER A 179 5.88 -15.60 -2.47
C SER A 179 4.38 -15.73 -2.75
N ILE A 180 3.91 -16.96 -2.64
CA ILE A 180 2.48 -17.30 -2.62
C ILE A 180 2.20 -17.90 -1.26
N GLU A 181 1.23 -17.33 -0.54
CA GLU A 181 0.83 -17.76 0.80
C GLU A 181 -0.64 -18.19 0.76
N LEU A 182 -0.94 -19.31 1.38
CA LEU A 182 -2.30 -19.67 1.78
C LEU A 182 -2.48 -19.22 3.22
N GLU A 183 -3.52 -18.45 3.48
CA GLU A 183 -3.77 -17.88 4.79
C GLU A 183 -5.19 -18.20 5.30
N THR A 184 -5.29 -18.34 6.61
CA THR A 184 -6.58 -18.40 7.29
C THR A 184 -6.63 -17.38 8.41
N HIS A 185 -7.80 -16.76 8.59
CA HIS A 185 -8.07 -15.84 9.68
C HIS A 185 -9.20 -16.39 10.53
N THR A 186 -8.90 -16.59 11.81
CA THR A 186 -9.87 -17.07 12.80
C THR A 186 -10.18 -15.93 13.75
N PRO A 187 -11.44 -15.48 13.87
CA PRO A 187 -11.84 -14.45 14.81
C PRO A 187 -11.55 -14.88 16.25
N MET A 188 -10.97 -13.98 17.04
CA MET A 188 -10.62 -14.24 18.43
C MET A 188 -11.79 -14.03 19.40
N THR A 189 -12.85 -13.38 18.96
CA THR A 189 -14.01 -13.08 19.80
C THR A 189 -15.31 -13.33 19.05
N VAL A 190 -16.28 -13.95 19.71
CA VAL A 190 -17.67 -14.00 19.27
C VAL A 190 -18.38 -12.74 19.78
N THR A 191 -19.09 -12.04 18.93
CA THR A 191 -19.87 -10.88 19.35
C THR A 191 -21.33 -11.31 19.53
N SER A 192 -21.89 -11.02 20.68
CA SER A 192 -23.34 -11.00 20.88
C SER A 192 -23.77 -9.53 20.97
N ARG A 193 -24.78 -9.13 20.22
CA ARG A 193 -25.42 -7.83 20.31
C ARG A 193 -26.86 -8.06 20.81
N GLU A 194 -27.20 -7.46 21.92
CA GLU A 194 -28.59 -7.38 22.35
C GLU A 194 -29.21 -6.12 21.71
N ILE A 195 -30.11 -6.34 20.76
CA ILE A 195 -31.05 -5.33 20.30
C ILE A 195 -32.35 -5.61 21.02
N VAL A 196 -33.08 -4.59 21.42
CA VAL A 196 -34.32 -4.68 22.17
C VAL A 196 -35.15 -5.91 21.72
N ASN A 197 -35.22 -6.96 22.59
CA ASN A 197 -35.89 -8.23 22.40
C ASN A 197 -35.36 -9.21 21.33
N VAL A 198 -34.15 -9.03 20.82
CA VAL A 198 -33.49 -9.95 19.90
C VAL A 198 -32.01 -10.11 20.31
N THR A 199 -31.58 -11.33 20.59
CA THR A 199 -30.17 -11.62 20.81
C THR A 199 -29.56 -12.05 19.49
N ASP A 200 -28.81 -11.14 18.88
CA ASP A 200 -28.09 -11.41 17.66
C ASP A 200 -26.71 -12.00 17.99
N LYS A 201 -26.49 -13.25 17.63
CA LYS A 201 -25.19 -13.93 17.79
C LYS A 201 -24.56 -14.13 16.43
N VAL A 202 -23.66 -13.24 16.08
CA VAL A 202 -22.87 -13.38 14.87
C VAL A 202 -21.67 -14.29 15.15
N LYS A 203 -21.64 -15.46 14.54
CA LYS A 203 -20.52 -16.38 14.62
C LYS A 203 -19.79 -16.42 13.29
N TYR A 204 -18.63 -15.79 13.25
CA TYR A 204 -17.76 -15.86 12.09
C TYR A 204 -17.07 -17.23 12.03
N THR A 205 -17.05 -17.79 10.83
CA THR A 205 -16.20 -18.93 10.50
C THR A 205 -14.85 -18.45 9.98
N ASN A 206 -13.92 -19.37 9.85
CA ASN A 206 -12.60 -19.05 9.31
C ASN A 206 -12.68 -18.45 7.92
N MET A 207 -11.90 -17.41 7.70
CA MET A 207 -11.65 -16.85 6.38
C MET A 207 -10.45 -17.58 5.78
N ILE A 208 -10.56 -17.98 4.54
CA ILE A 208 -9.47 -18.67 3.82
C ILE A 208 -9.14 -17.87 2.58
N GLY A 209 -7.85 -17.63 2.33
CA GLY A 209 -7.40 -16.86 1.19
C GLY A 209 -6.03 -17.27 0.69
N ALA A 210 -5.67 -16.66 -0.41
CA ALA A 210 -4.35 -16.71 -0.99
C ALA A 210 -3.78 -15.29 -1.09
N ARG A 211 -2.49 -15.15 -0.85
CA ARG A 211 -1.76 -13.87 -0.92
C ARG A 211 -0.52 -14.05 -1.77
N PHE A 212 -0.33 -13.14 -2.69
CA PHE A 212 0.89 -13.01 -3.47
C PHE A 212 1.71 -11.83 -2.93
N SER A 213 3.04 -12.00 -2.82
CA SER A 213 3.93 -10.92 -2.39
C SER A 213 5.14 -10.83 -3.30
N ALA A 214 5.66 -9.61 -3.45
CA ALA A 214 6.90 -9.33 -4.15
C ALA A 214 7.73 -8.39 -3.26
N LEU A 215 8.87 -8.87 -2.74
CA LEU A 215 9.69 -8.16 -1.76
C LEU A 215 11.09 -7.90 -2.32
N ALA A 216 11.55 -6.66 -2.25
CA ALA A 216 12.91 -6.28 -2.57
C ALA A 216 13.81 -6.42 -1.33
N PRO A 217 15.05 -6.93 -1.47
CA PRO A 217 16.03 -6.84 -0.41
C PRO A 217 16.41 -5.38 -0.16
N LEU A 218 16.42 -4.97 1.10
CA LEU A 218 16.87 -3.64 1.51
C LEU A 218 18.38 -3.63 1.80
N PRO A 219 19.01 -2.43 1.89
CA PRO A 219 20.43 -2.33 2.23
C PRO A 219 20.80 -2.91 3.60
N VAL A 220 19.82 -3.12 4.47
CA VAL A 220 20.01 -3.80 5.76
C VAL A 220 19.93 -5.31 5.52
N GLU A 221 20.95 -6.02 5.99
CA GLU A 221 21.05 -7.46 5.81
C GLU A 221 19.81 -8.20 6.32
N ASN A 222 19.29 -9.12 5.50
CA ASN A 222 18.10 -9.94 5.78
C ASN A 222 16.78 -9.17 5.97
N LEU A 223 16.75 -7.90 5.64
CA LEU A 223 15.55 -7.08 5.66
C LEU A 223 14.99 -6.92 4.23
N TYR A 224 13.72 -7.17 4.07
CA TYR A 224 12.99 -7.13 2.81
C TYR A 224 11.77 -6.22 2.95
N ALA A 225 11.44 -5.49 1.90
CA ALA A 225 10.21 -4.70 1.85
C ALA A 225 9.58 -4.75 0.46
N GLY A 226 8.27 -4.64 0.40
CA GLY A 226 7.55 -4.66 -0.87
C GLY A 226 6.05 -4.65 -0.69
N LEU A 227 5.36 -5.25 -1.67
CA LEU A 227 3.91 -5.28 -1.73
C LEU A 227 3.37 -6.70 -1.62
N SER A 228 2.19 -6.81 -1.06
CA SER A 228 1.40 -8.04 -1.07
C SER A 228 -0.05 -7.72 -1.45
N VAL A 229 -0.65 -8.60 -2.24
CA VAL A 229 -2.07 -8.57 -2.58
C VAL A 229 -2.67 -9.92 -2.28
N GLY A 230 -3.85 -9.92 -1.69
CA GLY A 230 -4.52 -11.15 -1.31
C GLY A 230 -5.99 -11.12 -1.69
N VAL A 231 -6.53 -12.30 -1.89
CA VAL A 231 -7.94 -12.56 -2.12
C VAL A 231 -8.35 -13.80 -1.37
N GLY A 232 -9.52 -13.77 -0.80
CA GLY A 232 -10.04 -14.93 -0.08
C GLY A 232 -11.55 -14.90 0.05
N ARG A 233 -12.05 -15.98 0.64
CA ARG A 233 -13.47 -16.14 0.93
C ARG A 233 -13.68 -16.15 2.43
N PHE A 234 -14.75 -15.51 2.85
CA PHE A 234 -15.25 -15.62 4.23
C PHE A 234 -16.65 -16.23 4.23
N THR A 235 -17.01 -16.79 5.36
CA THR A 235 -18.37 -17.25 5.65
C THR A 235 -18.77 -16.70 7.00
N GLU A 236 -19.88 -16.03 7.04
CA GLU A 236 -20.51 -15.50 8.24
C GLU A 236 -21.74 -16.33 8.56
N LYS A 237 -21.85 -16.75 9.81
CA LYS A 237 -23.04 -17.43 10.32
C LYS A 237 -23.74 -16.51 11.28
N ASN A 238 -24.89 -16.00 10.86
CA ASN A 238 -25.76 -15.18 11.68
C ASN A 238 -26.79 -16.09 12.36
N HIS A 239 -26.87 -16.02 13.67
CA HIS A 239 -27.85 -16.73 14.46
C HIS A 239 -28.74 -15.70 15.18
N PHE A 240 -29.96 -15.55 14.71
CA PHE A 240 -30.96 -14.70 15.34
C PHE A 240 -31.81 -15.51 16.27
N ASP A 241 -31.77 -15.19 17.54
CA ASP A 241 -32.62 -15.79 18.56
C ASP A 241 -33.74 -14.79 18.92
N ASN A 242 -34.89 -14.97 18.29
CA ASN A 242 -36.06 -14.12 18.58
C ASN A 242 -36.75 -14.70 19.83
N HIS A 243 -37.10 -13.84 20.80
CA HIS A 243 -37.83 -14.21 22.01
C HIS A 243 -39.16 -14.95 21.76
N ASN A 244 -39.61 -14.99 20.53
CA ASN A 244 -40.82 -15.73 20.09
C ASN A 244 -40.49 -17.16 19.58
N GLY A 245 -39.26 -17.65 19.74
CA GLY A 245 -38.87 -19.01 19.38
C GLY A 245 -38.64 -19.27 17.90
N LEU A 246 -38.60 -18.23 17.08
CA LEU A 246 -38.17 -18.33 15.67
C LEU A 246 -36.64 -18.18 15.63
N GLN A 247 -35.96 -19.24 15.25
CA GLN A 247 -34.53 -19.23 14.97
C GLN A 247 -34.31 -19.12 13.46
N ASP A 248 -33.82 -17.98 13.01
CA ASP A 248 -33.39 -17.81 11.63
C ASP A 248 -31.86 -17.86 11.56
N ASN A 249 -31.34 -18.84 10.81
CA ASN A 249 -29.92 -18.96 10.51
C ASN A 249 -29.66 -18.49 9.10
N PHE A 250 -28.86 -17.45 8.94
CA PHE A 250 -28.40 -17.00 7.63
C PHE A 250 -26.90 -17.27 7.50
N ASP A 251 -26.52 -18.00 6.48
CA ASP A 251 -25.12 -18.17 6.10
C ASP A 251 -24.82 -17.21 4.95
N GLU A 252 -24.06 -16.16 5.23
CA GLU A 252 -23.55 -15.25 4.21
C GLU A 252 -22.13 -15.60 3.87
N SER A 253 -21.79 -15.53 2.61
CA SER A 253 -20.42 -15.71 2.15
C SER A 253 -20.05 -14.64 1.16
N GLY A 254 -18.83 -14.14 1.27
CA GLY A 254 -18.32 -13.10 0.39
C GLY A 254 -16.84 -13.28 0.10
N ILE A 255 -16.33 -12.35 -0.69
CA ILE A 255 -14.92 -12.27 -1.06
C ILE A 255 -14.32 -11.09 -0.32
N TYR A 256 -13.13 -11.27 0.24
CA TYR A 256 -12.29 -10.17 0.71
C TYR A 256 -11.07 -10.00 -0.19
N VAL A 257 -10.59 -8.76 -0.28
CA VAL A 257 -9.38 -8.41 -1.00
C VAL A 257 -8.52 -7.56 -0.09
N ASN A 258 -7.21 -7.77 -0.12
CA ASN A 258 -6.28 -6.89 0.58
C ASN A 258 -5.12 -6.46 -0.31
N ALA A 259 -4.62 -5.25 -0.04
CA ALA A 259 -3.42 -4.70 -0.65
C ALA A 259 -2.57 -4.06 0.46
N MET A 260 -1.40 -4.63 0.71
CA MET A 260 -0.56 -4.31 1.85
C MET A 260 0.86 -3.97 1.42
N ALA A 261 1.48 -3.01 2.07
CA ALA A 261 2.93 -2.91 2.13
C ALA A 261 3.42 -3.93 3.16
N ARG A 262 4.48 -4.68 2.83
CA ARG A 262 5.08 -5.70 3.71
C ARG A 262 6.52 -5.36 4.01
N VAL A 263 6.91 -5.46 5.28
CA VAL A 263 8.29 -5.50 5.73
C VAL A 263 8.54 -6.84 6.41
N LYS A 264 9.61 -7.53 6.00
CA LYS A 264 9.96 -8.86 6.53
C LYS A 264 11.44 -8.90 6.88
N TYR A 265 11.76 -9.32 8.10
CA TYR A 265 13.11 -9.57 8.56
C TYR A 265 13.32 -11.08 8.77
N LYS A 266 14.27 -11.69 8.04
CA LYS A 266 14.65 -13.10 8.18
C LYS A 266 15.91 -13.17 9.07
N ALA A 267 15.78 -13.67 10.28
CA ALA A 267 16.90 -13.76 11.23
C ALA A 267 17.83 -14.96 10.93
N LYS A 268 18.53 -14.91 9.79
CA LYS A 268 19.41 -15.99 9.33
C LYS A 268 20.56 -16.28 10.31
N GLN A 269 20.92 -15.30 11.15
CA GLN A 269 21.94 -15.45 12.19
C GLN A 269 21.48 -16.35 13.34
N ILE A 270 20.19 -16.51 13.52
CA ILE A 270 19.57 -17.32 14.60
C ILE A 270 18.93 -18.56 13.95
N ALA A 271 19.76 -19.37 13.28
CA ALA A 271 19.27 -20.62 12.72
C ALA A 271 18.86 -21.58 13.86
N ILE A 272 17.59 -22.04 13.82
CA ILE A 272 17.08 -23.06 14.75
C ILE A 272 17.64 -24.43 14.36
N ALA A 273 17.84 -24.64 13.06
CA ALA A 273 18.50 -25.78 12.43
C ALA A 273 19.14 -25.29 11.12
N ASP A 274 20.00 -26.11 10.50
CA ASP A 274 20.77 -25.73 9.29
C ASP A 274 19.99 -25.03 8.19
N ARG A 275 18.67 -25.23 8.12
CA ARG A 275 17.78 -24.69 7.08
C ARG A 275 16.53 -24.00 7.61
N VAL A 276 16.43 -23.78 8.93
CA VAL A 276 15.24 -23.20 9.57
C VAL A 276 15.60 -21.90 10.23
N TYR A 277 15.05 -20.79 9.72
CA TYR A 277 15.33 -19.44 10.18
C TYR A 277 14.04 -18.78 10.70
N PRO A 278 14.05 -18.18 11.90
CA PRO A 278 12.92 -17.38 12.35
C PRO A 278 12.81 -16.10 11.51
N PHE A 279 11.58 -15.62 11.36
CA PHE A 279 11.33 -14.32 10.76
C PHE A 279 10.23 -13.55 11.51
N ALA A 280 10.27 -12.25 11.37
CA ALA A 280 9.18 -11.35 11.75
C ALA A 280 8.74 -10.54 10.53
N GLN A 281 7.46 -10.28 10.41
CA GLN A 281 6.92 -9.43 9.35
C GLN A 281 5.79 -8.55 9.87
N VAL A 282 5.62 -7.42 9.19
CA VAL A 282 4.49 -6.52 9.39
C VAL A 282 3.91 -6.19 8.02
N ASP A 283 2.63 -6.43 7.85
CA ASP A 283 1.86 -5.99 6.71
C ASP A 283 1.01 -4.80 7.14
N ALA A 284 1.00 -3.72 6.36
CA ALA A 284 0.19 -2.54 6.62
C ALA A 284 -0.45 -2.06 5.33
N GLY A 285 -1.74 -1.82 5.33
CA GLY A 285 -2.45 -1.41 4.13
C GLY A 285 -3.95 -1.54 4.24
N VAL A 286 -4.60 -1.76 3.12
CA VAL A 286 -6.05 -1.82 3.01
C VAL A 286 -6.52 -3.27 2.99
N ASP A 287 -7.52 -3.54 3.81
CA ASP A 287 -8.25 -4.80 3.84
C ASP A 287 -9.72 -4.49 3.59
N ALA A 288 -10.28 -5.01 2.51
CA ALA A 288 -11.65 -4.81 2.10
C ALA A 288 -12.42 -6.13 2.22
N LEU A 289 -13.30 -6.19 3.20
CA LEU A 289 -14.22 -7.29 3.45
C LEU A 289 -15.65 -6.85 3.06
N TYR A 290 -16.31 -6.09 3.92
CA TYR A 290 -17.55 -5.35 3.64
C TYR A 290 -17.22 -3.89 3.32
N ASP A 291 -16.34 -3.31 4.14
CA ASP A 291 -15.78 -1.99 3.99
C ASP A 291 -14.26 -2.08 3.95
N ALA A 292 -13.64 -1.12 3.30
CA ALA A 292 -12.19 -1.01 3.32
C ALA A 292 -11.73 -0.40 4.65
N ILE A 293 -10.81 -1.09 5.33
CA ILE A 293 -10.16 -0.58 6.54
C ILE A 293 -8.65 -0.54 6.34
N PHE A 294 -8.01 0.39 7.01
CA PHE A 294 -6.57 0.30 7.22
C PHE A 294 -6.28 -0.77 8.27
N SER A 295 -5.46 -1.74 7.90
CA SER A 295 -5.11 -2.87 8.75
C SER A 295 -3.61 -2.97 8.91
N VAL A 296 -3.16 -3.26 10.13
CA VAL A 296 -1.78 -3.61 10.44
C VAL A 296 -1.75 -5.04 10.95
N GLN A 297 -0.97 -5.89 10.29
CA GLN A 297 -0.95 -7.33 10.51
C GLN A 297 0.47 -7.79 10.86
N PRO A 298 0.90 -7.70 12.13
CA PRO A 298 2.15 -8.28 12.58
C PRO A 298 2.08 -9.80 12.56
N ALA A 299 3.19 -10.45 12.18
CA ALA A 299 3.33 -11.90 12.25
C ALA A 299 4.78 -12.30 12.55
N VAL A 300 4.93 -13.46 13.14
CA VAL A 300 6.20 -14.14 13.34
C VAL A 300 6.11 -15.55 12.77
N GLY A 301 7.25 -16.11 12.36
CA GLY A 301 7.22 -17.43 11.75
C GLY A 301 8.59 -18.03 11.59
N VAL A 302 8.62 -19.14 10.87
CA VAL A 302 9.83 -19.84 10.47
C VAL A 302 9.88 -20.00 8.96
N SER A 303 11.05 -19.77 8.39
CA SER A 303 11.37 -19.97 6.98
C SER A 303 12.25 -21.20 6.87
N ILE A 304 11.81 -22.20 6.15
CA ILE A 304 12.51 -23.47 5.93
C ILE A 304 13.11 -23.41 4.54
N ALA A 305 14.43 -23.21 4.44
CA ALA A 305 15.11 -23.20 3.16
C ALA A 305 15.02 -24.57 2.47
N THR A 306 14.64 -24.56 1.22
CA THR A 306 14.59 -25.74 0.35
C THR A 306 15.84 -25.78 -0.55
N THR A 307 15.70 -26.01 -1.83
CA THR A 307 16.82 -26.02 -2.79
C THR A 307 16.93 -24.64 -3.47
N GLY A 308 18.15 -24.12 -3.60
CA GLY A 308 18.41 -22.80 -4.16
C GLY A 308 17.98 -21.69 -3.19
N ASP A 309 17.38 -20.62 -3.74
CA ASP A 309 16.90 -19.46 -2.96
C ASP A 309 15.43 -19.60 -2.49
N HIS A 310 14.86 -20.79 -2.63
CA HIS A 310 13.48 -21.06 -2.29
C HIS A 310 13.29 -21.38 -0.80
N SER A 311 12.14 -21.05 -0.25
CA SER A 311 11.77 -21.40 1.13
C SER A 311 10.28 -21.68 1.30
N ILE A 312 9.96 -22.51 2.30
CA ILE A 312 8.61 -22.66 2.82
C ILE A 312 8.53 -21.83 4.10
N ASP A 313 7.57 -20.92 4.14
CA ASP A 313 7.36 -20.01 5.26
C ASP A 313 6.08 -20.39 6.00
N VAL A 314 6.17 -20.57 7.32
CA VAL A 314 5.00 -20.81 8.19
C VAL A 314 4.93 -19.68 9.20
N SER A 315 3.81 -19.00 9.29
CA SER A 315 3.65 -17.85 10.19
C SER A 315 2.35 -17.88 10.98
N LEU A 316 2.45 -17.26 12.15
CA LEU A 316 1.34 -16.93 13.04
C LEU A 316 1.34 -15.42 13.25
N GLY A 317 0.19 -14.81 13.14
CA GLY A 317 0.05 -13.36 13.25
C GLY A 317 -1.31 -12.93 13.77
N TYR A 318 -1.43 -11.62 13.87
CA TYR A 318 -2.66 -10.94 14.22
C TYR A 318 -3.12 -10.07 13.04
N ALA A 319 -4.41 -10.07 12.78
CA ALA A 319 -5.03 -9.22 11.76
C ALA A 319 -6.27 -8.54 12.34
N THR A 320 -6.48 -7.29 11.99
CA THR A 320 -7.75 -6.60 12.27
C THR A 320 -8.62 -6.69 11.03
N LYS A 321 -9.87 -7.11 11.19
CA LYS A 321 -10.88 -7.16 10.13
C LYS A 321 -12.08 -6.33 10.54
N ARG A 322 -12.66 -5.57 9.60
CA ARG A 322 -13.93 -4.89 9.82
C ARG A 322 -15.05 -5.81 9.36
N LEU A 323 -16.02 -5.96 10.23
CA LEU A 323 -17.17 -6.81 10.01
C LEU A 323 -18.41 -5.94 9.84
N GLU A 324 -19.49 -6.50 9.30
CA GLU A 324 -20.70 -5.79 8.87
C GLU A 324 -21.22 -4.75 9.87
N ASN A 325 -21.12 -4.89 11.11
CA ASN A 325 -21.68 -3.96 12.11
C ASN A 325 -20.70 -2.87 12.58
N ASP A 326 -19.84 -2.34 11.72
CA ASP A 326 -18.84 -1.31 12.04
C ASP A 326 -17.85 -1.67 13.16
N GLN A 327 -17.77 -2.96 13.50
CA GLN A 327 -16.88 -3.42 14.55
C GLN A 327 -15.57 -3.99 13.99
N ASN A 328 -14.46 -3.41 14.42
CA ASN A 328 -13.16 -3.99 14.17
C ASN A 328 -12.95 -5.22 15.06
N LYS A 329 -12.68 -6.36 14.44
CA LYS A 329 -12.41 -7.62 15.14
C LYS A 329 -10.98 -8.06 14.97
N GLY A 330 -10.37 -8.49 16.08
CA GLY A 330 -9.09 -9.15 16.07
C GLY A 330 -9.22 -10.58 15.56
N CYS A 331 -8.37 -10.96 14.63
CA CYS A 331 -8.28 -12.30 14.08
C CYS A 331 -6.89 -12.85 14.28
N MET A 332 -6.80 -14.13 14.64
CA MET A 332 -5.55 -14.89 14.53
C MET A 332 -5.34 -15.25 13.07
N ARG A 333 -4.18 -14.90 12.52
CA ARG A 333 -3.78 -15.25 11.16
C ARG A 333 -2.77 -16.38 11.20
N ILE A 334 -3.02 -17.45 10.44
CA ILE A 334 -2.04 -18.51 10.16
C ILE A 334 -1.81 -18.51 8.66
N ALA A 335 -0.55 -18.53 8.24
CA ALA A 335 -0.23 -18.63 6.82
C ALA A 335 0.90 -19.63 6.57
N VAL A 336 0.78 -20.31 5.43
CA VAL A 336 1.83 -21.17 4.86
C VAL A 336 2.10 -20.68 3.46
N GLY A 337 3.35 -20.35 3.17
CA GLY A 337 3.78 -19.78 1.91
C GLY A 337 4.96 -20.51 1.31
N TYR A 338 5.12 -20.29 0.00
CA TYR A 338 6.29 -20.70 -0.75
C TYR A 338 6.93 -19.45 -1.37
N THR A 339 8.20 -19.23 -1.06
CA THR A 339 9.02 -18.14 -1.60
C THR A 339 9.96 -18.70 -2.66
N PHE A 340 10.05 -18.02 -3.81
CA PHE A 340 10.84 -18.44 -4.99
C PHE A 340 11.49 -17.26 -5.70
#